data_ed9415ed4fab1d14ac29a1318322de55
#
_entry.id   ed9415ed4fab1d14ac29a1318322de55
#
_cell.length_a   1.000
_cell.length_b   1.000
_cell.length_c   1.000
_cell.angle_alpha   90.00
_cell.angle_beta   90.00
_cell.angle_gamma   90.00
#
_symmetry.space_group_name_H-M   'P 1'
#
loop_
_entity.id
_entity.type
_entity.pdbx_description
1 polymer ?
#
loop_
_entity_poly.entity_id
_entity_poly.type
_entity_poly.pdbx_seq_one_letter_code
_entity_poly.pdbx_strand_id
1 'polypeptide(L)'
;MQKSTANPVTKTRPGPTATTNKTGNFGMLPPGATLPTEAQCAARVQLSSWEPRSDNYTANHRIPTAQQIAGMEAWNDSTGYDPRADALRKQIAGNYMGTTDEILQWTACKWGIDPNIVRAEAVTESYWHQSQLGDLTTDQSVCPPGTWNGTNCYQSYGILQIKYIYNKGEWPMSRDDTAFSAEYMYGVIRACYEGWTSYLVGRPPSPGYPSYHAGDIWGCVGRWFSGSWYDQGAIDYIKTVKAHYANEDWLKAGF
;
A
#
# COMPACT_ATOMS: atom_id res chain seq x y z
N MET A 1 48.43 -24.08 -25.41
CA MET A 1 47.98 -22.94 -24.61
C MET A 1 46.45 -23.04 -24.44
N GLN A 2 45.99 -23.63 -23.35
CA GLN A 2 44.57 -23.77 -23.02
C GLN A 2 44.14 -22.56 -22.20
N LYS A 3 43.17 -21.79 -22.69
CA LYS A 3 42.53 -20.71 -21.93
C LYS A 3 41.50 -21.33 -20.98
N SER A 4 41.78 -21.21 -19.70
CA SER A 4 40.82 -21.49 -18.63
C SER A 4 39.75 -20.42 -18.58
N THR A 5 38.52 -20.80 -18.86
CA THR A 5 37.34 -19.95 -18.64
C THR A 5 36.84 -20.18 -17.23
N ALA A 6 37.09 -19.21 -16.34
CA ALA A 6 36.49 -19.21 -15.01
C ALA A 6 35.00 -18.89 -15.11
N ASN A 7 34.14 -19.78 -14.63
CA ASN A 7 32.72 -19.53 -14.44
C ASN A 7 32.51 -18.47 -13.37
N PRO A 8 31.56 -17.53 -13.53
CA PRO A 8 31.22 -16.58 -12.49
C PRO A 8 30.54 -17.32 -11.32
N VAL A 9 31.14 -17.19 -10.16
CA VAL A 9 30.58 -17.66 -8.90
C VAL A 9 29.36 -16.80 -8.59
N THR A 10 28.16 -17.32 -8.79
CA THR A 10 26.92 -16.74 -8.26
C THR A 10 26.98 -16.80 -6.74
N LYS A 11 27.28 -15.67 -6.10
CA LYS A 11 27.11 -15.52 -4.65
C LYS A 11 25.61 -15.54 -4.37
N THR A 12 25.10 -16.68 -3.94
CA THR A 12 23.80 -16.75 -3.25
C THR A 12 23.89 -15.91 -1.98
N ARG A 13 23.20 -14.79 -1.97
CA ARG A 13 23.12 -13.90 -0.82
C ARG A 13 22.25 -14.59 0.25
N PRO A 14 22.67 -14.61 1.53
CA PRO A 14 21.80 -15.03 2.62
C PRO A 14 20.55 -14.12 2.61
N GLY A 15 19.38 -14.73 2.71
CA GLY A 15 18.15 -13.98 3.00
C GLY A 15 18.34 -13.13 4.27
N PRO A 16 17.51 -12.08 4.48
CA PRO A 16 17.65 -11.22 5.63
C PRO A 16 17.64 -12.08 6.90
N THR A 17 18.73 -12.02 7.65
CA THR A 17 18.77 -12.63 8.98
C THR A 17 17.74 -11.86 9.80
N ALA A 18 16.64 -12.53 10.16
CA ALA A 18 15.59 -11.94 10.97
C ALA A 18 16.19 -11.52 12.31
N THR A 19 16.61 -10.26 12.40
CA THR A 19 16.81 -9.63 13.69
C THR A 19 15.41 -9.40 14.25
N THR A 20 15.10 -10.10 15.32
CA THR A 20 13.81 -10.13 16.03
C THR A 20 13.49 -8.80 16.72
N ASN A 21 13.53 -7.69 16.03
CA ASN A 21 12.85 -6.48 16.44
C ASN A 21 11.50 -6.44 15.71
N LYS A 22 10.46 -7.00 16.36
CA LYS A 22 9.06 -6.89 15.93
C LYS A 22 8.55 -5.44 15.84
N THR A 23 9.35 -4.49 16.26
CA THR A 23 9.19 -3.07 16.09
C THR A 23 10.42 -2.58 15.35
N GLY A 24 10.35 -2.51 14.01
CA GLY A 24 11.32 -1.76 13.25
C GLY A 24 11.48 -0.35 13.84
N ASN A 25 12.42 0.45 13.34
CA ASN A 25 12.61 1.86 13.72
C ASN A 25 11.35 2.74 13.54
N PHE A 26 10.22 2.15 13.21
CA PHE A 26 8.92 2.77 12.96
C PHE A 26 7.88 2.09 13.85
N GLY A 27 7.79 2.52 15.09
CA GLY A 27 6.66 2.16 15.94
C GLY A 27 5.38 2.80 15.40
N MET A 28 4.24 2.13 15.60
CA MET A 28 2.94 2.70 15.28
C MET A 28 2.70 3.99 16.07
N LEU A 29 2.45 5.10 15.37
CA LEU A 29 2.18 6.39 15.99
C LEU A 29 0.68 6.52 16.33
N PRO A 30 0.31 6.96 17.55
CA PRO A 30 -1.09 7.14 17.92
C PRO A 30 -1.79 8.19 17.05
N PRO A 31 -3.14 8.22 17.04
CA PRO A 31 -3.88 9.31 16.43
C PRO A 31 -3.47 10.67 17.00
N GLY A 32 -3.43 11.70 16.14
CA GLY A 32 -3.00 13.05 16.49
C GLY A 32 -1.49 13.24 16.59
N ALA A 33 -0.67 12.22 16.43
CA ALA A 33 0.78 12.36 16.43
C ALA A 33 1.28 13.11 15.19
N THR A 34 2.35 13.91 15.36
CA THR A 34 3.06 14.51 14.23
C THR A 34 3.73 13.42 13.41
N LEU A 35 3.40 13.35 12.12
CA LEU A 35 3.99 12.39 11.20
C LEU A 35 5.41 12.80 10.80
N PRO A 36 6.32 11.82 10.59
CA PRO A 36 7.66 12.09 10.08
C PRO A 36 7.61 12.65 8.65
N THR A 37 8.62 13.46 8.31
CA THR A 37 8.81 13.89 6.92
C THR A 37 9.34 12.76 6.05
N GLU A 38 9.17 12.88 4.72
CA GLU A 38 9.73 11.94 3.74
C GLU A 38 11.24 11.72 3.92
N ALA A 39 11.99 12.80 4.13
CA ALA A 39 13.44 12.72 4.35
C ALA A 39 13.80 11.98 5.65
N GLN A 40 13.04 12.20 6.73
CA GLN A 40 13.23 11.45 7.97
C GLN A 40 12.94 9.96 7.78
N CYS A 41 11.93 9.63 6.99
CA CYS A 41 11.59 8.23 6.68
C CYS A 41 12.63 7.59 5.77
N ALA A 42 13.06 8.27 4.72
CA ALA A 42 14.13 7.77 3.84
C ALA A 42 15.43 7.45 4.63
N ALA A 43 15.78 8.29 5.62
CA ALA A 43 16.95 8.05 6.47
C ALA A 43 16.80 6.87 7.45
N ARG A 44 15.60 6.35 7.64
CA ARG A 44 15.31 5.25 8.57
C ARG A 44 15.08 3.91 7.89
N VAL A 45 14.85 3.90 6.57
CA VAL A 45 14.68 2.65 5.80
C VAL A 45 15.93 1.78 5.92
N GLN A 46 15.73 0.50 6.19
CA GLN A 46 16.81 -0.49 6.17
C GLN A 46 17.09 -0.88 4.72
N LEU A 47 18.15 -0.31 4.16
CA LEU A 47 18.55 -0.54 2.79
C LEU A 47 18.91 -2.02 2.55
N SER A 48 18.40 -2.56 1.45
CA SER A 48 18.58 -3.95 1.09
C SER A 48 18.58 -4.10 -0.44
N SER A 49 19.43 -4.93 -0.99
CA SER A 49 19.34 -5.33 -2.40
C SER A 49 18.40 -6.53 -2.61
N TRP A 50 17.66 -6.93 -1.59
CA TRP A 50 16.69 -8.00 -1.72
C TRP A 50 15.42 -7.47 -2.39
N GLU A 51 15.14 -8.02 -3.58
CA GLU A 51 13.93 -7.71 -4.36
C GLU A 51 13.29 -9.03 -4.79
N PRO A 52 12.24 -9.48 -4.10
CA PRO A 52 11.60 -10.74 -4.43
C PRO A 52 10.74 -10.65 -5.70
N ARG A 53 10.45 -9.46 -6.17
CA ARG A 53 9.62 -9.18 -7.34
C ARG A 53 10.38 -8.34 -8.36
N SER A 54 11.22 -9.00 -9.13
CA SER A 54 12.05 -8.32 -10.14
C SER A 54 11.23 -7.58 -11.22
N ASP A 55 9.98 -7.98 -11.45
CA ASP A 55 9.02 -7.31 -12.32
C ASP A 55 8.59 -5.93 -11.82
N ASN A 56 8.74 -5.65 -10.52
CA ASN A 56 8.46 -4.34 -9.96
C ASN A 56 9.52 -3.29 -10.28
N TYR A 57 10.70 -3.67 -10.82
CA TYR A 57 11.83 -2.75 -10.96
C TYR A 57 11.47 -1.41 -11.59
N THR A 58 10.74 -1.42 -12.70
CA THR A 58 10.36 -0.18 -13.40
C THR A 58 9.44 0.70 -12.53
N ALA A 59 8.46 0.10 -11.88
CA ALA A 59 7.50 0.82 -11.03
C ALA A 59 8.15 1.30 -9.71
N ASN A 60 9.11 0.55 -9.19
CA ASN A 60 9.86 0.92 -7.99
C ASN A 60 10.82 2.11 -8.20
N HIS A 61 11.14 2.43 -9.46
CA HIS A 61 12.03 3.53 -9.85
C HIS A 61 11.29 4.63 -10.60
N ARG A 62 9.97 4.66 -10.52
CA ARG A 62 9.15 5.71 -11.10
C ARG A 62 8.71 6.70 -10.02
N ILE A 63 8.66 7.95 -10.38
CA ILE A 63 8.13 9.05 -9.56
C ILE A 63 7.03 9.75 -10.36
N PRO A 64 5.85 10.01 -9.77
CA PRO A 64 4.80 10.76 -10.41
C PRO A 64 5.26 12.16 -10.84
N THR A 65 4.73 12.64 -11.95
CA THR A 65 4.95 14.02 -12.35
C THR A 65 4.13 14.99 -11.51
N ALA A 66 4.59 16.24 -11.38
CA ALA A 66 3.82 17.27 -10.67
C ALA A 66 2.40 17.46 -11.24
N GLN A 67 2.21 17.26 -12.56
CA GLN A 67 0.89 17.32 -13.19
C GLN A 67 -0.02 16.17 -12.76
N GLN A 68 0.53 14.96 -12.59
CA GLN A 68 -0.23 13.80 -12.11
C GLN A 68 -0.67 14.01 -10.66
N ILE A 69 0.23 14.51 -9.80
CA ILE A 69 -0.11 14.82 -8.40
C ILE A 69 -1.18 15.91 -8.32
N ALA A 70 -1.02 17.01 -9.07
CA ALA A 70 -2.03 18.08 -9.13
C ALA A 70 -3.40 17.57 -9.64
N GLY A 71 -3.41 16.63 -10.59
CA GLY A 71 -4.64 15.98 -11.06
C GLY A 71 -5.32 15.14 -9.98
N MET A 72 -4.56 14.39 -9.20
CA MET A 72 -5.05 13.64 -8.04
C MET A 72 -5.63 14.58 -6.99
N GLU A 73 -4.91 15.63 -6.61
CA GLU A 73 -5.38 16.61 -5.62
C GLU A 73 -6.70 17.26 -6.06
N ALA A 74 -6.80 17.71 -7.31
CA ALA A 74 -8.00 18.30 -7.85
C ALA A 74 -9.19 17.33 -7.83
N TRP A 75 -8.96 16.05 -8.09
CA TRP A 75 -10.01 15.04 -8.00
C TRP A 75 -10.44 14.80 -6.55
N ASN A 76 -9.50 14.68 -5.61
CA ASN A 76 -9.78 14.50 -4.20
C ASN A 76 -10.56 15.69 -3.62
N ASP A 77 -10.18 16.91 -3.92
CA ASP A 77 -10.89 18.13 -3.50
C ASP A 77 -12.36 18.13 -4.01
N SER A 78 -12.65 17.49 -5.16
CA SER A 78 -14.00 17.38 -5.70
C SER A 78 -14.91 16.38 -4.99
N THR A 79 -14.37 15.50 -4.15
CA THR A 79 -15.11 14.38 -3.53
C THR A 79 -15.77 14.70 -2.20
N GLY A 80 -15.49 15.86 -1.59
CA GLY A 80 -16.14 16.31 -0.36
C GLY A 80 -15.76 15.51 0.89
N TYR A 81 -14.55 15.01 0.95
CA TYR A 81 -14.00 14.35 2.15
C TYR A 81 -13.83 15.31 3.33
N ASP A 82 -13.55 14.75 4.51
CA ASP A 82 -13.15 15.55 5.69
C ASP A 82 -11.89 16.37 5.33
N PRO A 83 -11.89 17.71 5.54
CA PRO A 83 -10.74 18.56 5.17
C PRO A 83 -9.40 18.14 5.81
N ARG A 84 -9.43 17.47 6.97
CA ARG A 84 -8.22 16.93 7.61
C ARG A 84 -7.69 15.71 6.86
N ALA A 85 -8.59 14.86 6.36
CA ALA A 85 -8.22 13.74 5.50
C ALA A 85 -7.65 14.24 4.16
N ASP A 86 -8.20 15.31 3.60
CA ASP A 86 -7.66 15.95 2.39
C ASP A 86 -6.27 16.54 2.63
N ALA A 87 -6.03 17.18 3.78
CA ALA A 87 -4.70 17.67 4.14
C ALA A 87 -3.64 16.56 4.25
N LEU A 88 -4.03 15.35 4.68
CA LEU A 88 -3.13 14.18 4.63
C LEU A 88 -2.86 13.74 3.19
N ARG A 89 -3.89 13.65 2.34
CA ARG A 89 -3.74 13.24 0.94
C ARG A 89 -2.82 14.17 0.15
N LYS A 90 -2.82 15.47 0.44
CA LYS A 90 -1.89 16.45 -0.16
C LYS A 90 -0.41 16.21 0.20
N GLN A 91 -0.12 15.31 1.11
CA GLN A 91 1.24 14.87 1.41
C GLN A 91 1.68 13.67 0.54
N ILE A 92 0.77 13.09 -0.27
CA ILE A 92 1.08 11.95 -1.13
C ILE A 92 1.84 12.45 -2.36
N ALA A 93 3.01 11.89 -2.61
CA ALA A 93 3.87 12.30 -3.70
C ALA A 93 4.53 11.14 -4.48
N GLY A 94 4.62 9.94 -3.91
CA GLY A 94 5.31 8.80 -4.52
C GLY A 94 6.82 9.01 -4.65
N ASN A 95 7.45 9.84 -3.83
CA ASN A 95 8.82 10.34 -4.01
C ASN A 95 9.93 9.40 -3.50
N TYR A 96 9.68 8.09 -3.42
CA TYR A 96 10.69 7.15 -2.95
C TYR A 96 10.99 6.09 -4.01
N MET A 97 12.26 5.80 -4.21
CA MET A 97 12.75 4.74 -5.10
C MET A 97 13.62 3.76 -4.31
N GLY A 98 13.41 2.47 -4.53
CA GLY A 98 14.14 1.42 -3.84
C GLY A 98 13.61 0.03 -4.17
N THR A 99 13.99 -0.97 -3.37
CA THR A 99 13.35 -2.28 -3.46
C THR A 99 11.90 -2.21 -2.97
N THR A 100 11.09 -3.20 -3.33
CA THR A 100 9.70 -3.26 -2.87
C THR A 100 9.61 -3.18 -1.34
N ASP A 101 10.46 -3.89 -0.60
CA ASP A 101 10.47 -3.82 0.87
C ASP A 101 10.88 -2.45 1.41
N GLU A 102 11.83 -1.78 0.79
CA GLU A 102 12.24 -0.41 1.17
C GLU A 102 11.09 0.58 0.99
N ILE A 103 10.34 0.46 -0.11
CA ILE A 103 9.15 1.28 -0.38
C ILE A 103 8.07 1.05 0.69
N LEU A 104 7.77 -0.21 1.04
CA LEU A 104 6.80 -0.53 2.09
C LEU A 104 7.24 -0.02 3.47
N GLN A 105 8.53 -0.10 3.80
CA GLN A 105 9.08 0.50 5.03
C GLN A 105 8.93 2.03 5.03
N TRP A 106 9.29 2.69 3.93
CA TRP A 106 9.19 4.14 3.81
C TRP A 106 7.75 4.61 3.96
N THR A 107 6.81 3.94 3.31
CA THR A 107 5.37 4.19 3.44
C THR A 107 4.90 4.03 4.88
N ALA A 108 5.27 2.94 5.53
CA ALA A 108 4.93 2.69 6.92
C ALA A 108 5.42 3.81 7.86
N CYS A 109 6.67 4.23 7.69
CA CYS A 109 7.25 5.36 8.44
C CYS A 109 6.46 6.65 8.22
N LYS A 110 6.21 7.02 6.96
CA LYS A 110 5.53 8.27 6.61
C LYS A 110 4.15 8.39 7.26
N TRP A 111 3.41 7.30 7.29
CA TRP A 111 2.07 7.28 7.85
C TRP A 111 2.03 6.83 9.32
N GLY A 112 3.17 6.54 9.93
CA GLY A 112 3.25 6.10 11.33
C GLY A 112 2.49 4.80 11.57
N ILE A 113 2.59 3.85 10.64
CA ILE A 113 1.97 2.52 10.69
C ILE A 113 3.04 1.46 10.93
N ASP A 114 2.69 0.35 11.56
CA ASP A 114 3.59 -0.80 11.69
C ASP A 114 3.97 -1.34 10.30
N PRO A 115 5.26 -1.39 9.92
CA PRO A 115 5.68 -1.86 8.60
C PRO A 115 5.25 -3.30 8.30
N ASN A 116 5.06 -4.13 9.32
CA ASN A 116 4.61 -5.49 9.12
C ASN A 116 3.11 -5.58 8.77
N ILE A 117 2.30 -4.58 9.15
CA ILE A 117 0.92 -4.45 8.65
C ILE A 117 0.97 -4.13 7.15
N VAL A 118 1.79 -3.15 6.74
CA VAL A 118 1.95 -2.75 5.33
C VAL A 118 2.40 -3.93 4.46
N ARG A 119 3.39 -4.68 4.94
CA ARG A 119 3.90 -5.89 4.27
C ARG A 119 2.84 -6.98 4.14
N ALA A 120 2.13 -7.28 5.23
CA ALA A 120 1.10 -8.32 5.26
C ALA A 120 -0.08 -7.98 4.34
N GLU A 121 -0.48 -6.73 4.30
CA GLU A 121 -1.56 -6.28 3.43
C GLU A 121 -1.14 -6.34 1.96
N ALA A 122 0.08 -5.95 1.62
CA ALA A 122 0.63 -6.11 0.28
C ALA A 122 0.76 -7.60 -0.14
N VAL A 123 1.01 -8.53 0.81
CA VAL A 123 0.92 -9.98 0.53
C VAL A 123 -0.51 -10.35 0.17
N THR A 124 -1.49 -9.89 0.96
CA THR A 124 -2.90 -10.21 0.76
C THR A 124 -3.42 -9.70 -0.58
N GLU A 125 -3.06 -8.50 -0.98
CA GLU A 125 -3.57 -7.82 -2.17
C GLU A 125 -2.96 -8.34 -3.47
N SER A 126 -1.64 -8.57 -3.49
CA SER A 126 -0.93 -8.82 -4.75
C SER A 126 0.24 -9.78 -4.64
N TYR A 127 0.51 -10.31 -3.47
CA TYR A 127 1.76 -11.03 -3.21
C TYR A 127 3.01 -10.19 -3.53
N TRP A 128 2.92 -8.86 -3.30
CA TRP A 128 3.90 -7.82 -3.60
C TRP A 128 4.12 -7.52 -5.10
N HIS A 129 3.27 -7.99 -6.00
CA HIS A 129 3.38 -7.64 -7.41
C HIS A 129 2.71 -6.29 -7.72
N GLN A 130 3.48 -5.30 -8.14
CA GLN A 130 2.92 -4.04 -8.63
C GLN A 130 2.17 -4.23 -9.95
N SER A 131 2.51 -5.25 -10.71
CA SER A 131 1.83 -5.63 -11.96
C SER A 131 0.48 -6.32 -11.76
N GLN A 132 0.06 -6.59 -10.51
CA GLN A 132 -1.19 -7.29 -10.22
C GLN A 132 -2.40 -6.52 -10.73
N LEU A 133 -3.32 -7.25 -11.36
CA LEU A 133 -4.60 -6.78 -11.88
C LEU A 133 -5.75 -7.49 -11.17
N GLY A 134 -6.75 -6.75 -10.71
CA GLY A 134 -7.92 -7.28 -10.02
C GLY A 134 -9.24 -6.72 -10.55
N ASP A 135 -10.34 -7.31 -10.10
CA ASP A 135 -11.70 -6.86 -10.42
C ASP A 135 -11.98 -6.78 -11.93
N LEU A 136 -11.87 -7.92 -12.62
CA LEU A 136 -12.23 -8.01 -14.05
C LEU A 136 -13.70 -7.65 -14.26
N THR A 137 -13.96 -6.77 -15.25
CA THR A 137 -15.32 -6.34 -15.61
C THR A 137 -15.52 -6.34 -17.11
N THR A 138 -16.77 -6.57 -17.54
CA THR A 138 -17.24 -6.39 -18.92
C THR A 138 -17.98 -5.07 -19.13
N ASP A 139 -18.05 -4.23 -18.11
CA ASP A 139 -18.64 -2.89 -18.19
C ASP A 139 -17.55 -1.87 -18.56
N GLN A 140 -17.55 -1.43 -19.82
CA GLN A 140 -16.59 -0.44 -20.33
C GLN A 140 -16.64 0.90 -19.58
N SER A 141 -17.82 1.28 -19.04
CA SER A 141 -18.02 2.60 -18.40
C SER A 141 -17.23 2.79 -17.11
N VAL A 142 -16.79 1.70 -16.48
CA VAL A 142 -16.00 1.69 -15.23
C VAL A 142 -14.53 1.36 -15.46
N CYS A 143 -14.10 1.25 -16.71
CA CYS A 143 -12.72 0.99 -17.07
C CYS A 143 -11.84 2.24 -16.94
N PRO A 144 -10.61 2.11 -16.43
CA PRO A 144 -9.64 3.20 -16.55
C PRO A 144 -9.37 3.56 -18.01
N PRO A 145 -9.06 4.84 -18.32
CA PRO A 145 -8.74 5.26 -19.67
C PRO A 145 -7.64 4.40 -20.32
N GLY A 146 -7.91 3.92 -21.53
CA GLY A 146 -6.95 3.14 -22.31
C GLY A 146 -6.79 1.66 -21.92
N THR A 147 -7.63 1.12 -21.01
CA THR A 147 -7.51 -0.28 -20.56
C THR A 147 -8.54 -1.23 -21.16
N TRP A 148 -9.60 -0.68 -21.78
CA TRP A 148 -10.61 -1.51 -22.46
C TRP A 148 -10.01 -2.22 -23.69
N ASN A 149 -10.09 -3.56 -23.72
CA ASN A 149 -9.55 -4.37 -24.80
C ASN A 149 -10.58 -4.80 -25.86
N GLY A 150 -11.79 -4.26 -25.82
CA GLY A 150 -12.92 -4.61 -26.68
C GLY A 150 -13.88 -5.61 -26.04
N THR A 151 -13.53 -6.24 -24.93
CA THR A 151 -14.35 -7.24 -24.23
C THR A 151 -14.42 -7.00 -22.73
N ASN A 152 -13.30 -6.62 -22.12
CA ASN A 152 -13.20 -6.42 -20.66
C ASN A 152 -12.05 -5.47 -20.31
N CYS A 153 -12.00 -5.10 -19.03
CA CYS A 153 -10.87 -4.45 -18.39
C CYS A 153 -10.76 -4.88 -16.92
N TYR A 154 -9.66 -4.51 -16.28
CA TYR A 154 -9.53 -4.62 -14.83
C TYR A 154 -9.83 -3.27 -14.17
N GLN A 155 -10.24 -3.27 -12.91
CA GLN A 155 -10.54 -2.06 -12.13
C GLN A 155 -9.56 -1.81 -10.99
N SER A 156 -8.91 -2.85 -10.46
CA SER A 156 -7.97 -2.77 -9.35
C SER A 156 -6.54 -2.99 -9.82
N TYR A 157 -5.62 -2.17 -9.34
CA TYR A 157 -4.25 -2.11 -9.84
C TYR A 157 -3.23 -1.94 -8.72
N GLY A 158 -2.06 -2.49 -8.98
CA GLY A 158 -0.87 -2.26 -8.18
C GLY A 158 -0.76 -3.14 -6.94
N ILE A 159 0.32 -2.91 -6.20
CA ILE A 159 0.70 -3.71 -5.04
C ILE A 159 -0.38 -3.77 -3.95
N LEU A 160 -1.24 -2.75 -3.86
CA LEU A 160 -2.32 -2.64 -2.87
C LEU A 160 -3.71 -2.52 -3.51
N GLN A 161 -3.86 -2.94 -4.76
CA GLN A 161 -5.12 -3.11 -5.49
C GLN A 161 -6.06 -1.89 -5.41
N ILE A 162 -5.53 -0.70 -5.74
CA ILE A 162 -6.32 0.53 -5.78
C ILE A 162 -7.38 0.44 -6.86
N LYS A 163 -8.65 0.48 -6.44
CA LYS A 163 -9.80 0.34 -7.35
C LYS A 163 -10.15 1.65 -8.02
N TYR A 164 -10.02 1.71 -9.36
CA TYR A 164 -10.17 2.91 -10.17
C TYR A 164 -11.50 3.64 -9.97
N ILE A 165 -12.64 2.91 -9.91
CA ILE A 165 -13.96 3.54 -9.85
C ILE A 165 -14.14 4.46 -8.63
N TYR A 166 -13.44 4.17 -7.54
CA TYR A 166 -13.46 4.95 -6.31
C TYR A 166 -12.28 5.92 -6.18
N ASN A 167 -11.25 5.77 -7.03
CA ASN A 167 -9.98 6.45 -6.92
C ASN A 167 -9.49 6.88 -8.32
N LYS A 168 -10.31 7.69 -9.02
CA LYS A 168 -10.04 8.04 -10.43
C LYS A 168 -8.84 8.97 -10.59
N GLY A 169 -8.58 9.81 -9.59
CA GLY A 169 -7.45 10.74 -9.61
C GLY A 169 -6.08 10.06 -9.52
N GLU A 170 -6.04 8.84 -9.02
CA GLU A 170 -4.82 8.06 -8.82
C GLU A 170 -4.35 7.33 -10.09
N TRP A 171 -5.17 7.34 -11.14
CA TRP A 171 -4.80 6.75 -12.42
C TRP A 171 -3.91 7.70 -13.25
N PRO A 172 -2.84 7.22 -13.89
CA PRO A 172 -2.36 5.82 -13.95
C PRO A 172 -1.33 5.47 -12.87
N MET A 173 -1.05 6.34 -11.90
CA MET A 173 0.00 6.20 -10.90
C MET A 173 -0.20 4.93 -10.03
N SER A 174 -1.45 4.60 -9.70
CA SER A 174 -1.78 3.38 -8.94
C SER A 174 -1.29 2.10 -9.59
N ARG A 175 -1.20 2.08 -10.95
CA ARG A 175 -0.66 0.95 -11.73
C ARG A 175 0.86 1.05 -11.91
N ASP A 176 1.34 2.25 -12.15
CA ASP A 176 2.67 2.48 -12.74
C ASP A 176 3.76 2.77 -11.71
N ASP A 177 3.39 3.06 -10.46
CA ASP A 177 4.30 3.56 -9.43
C ASP A 177 4.04 2.87 -8.08
N THR A 178 5.01 2.09 -7.62
CA THR A 178 4.86 1.30 -6.39
C THR A 178 4.82 2.18 -5.15
N ALA A 179 5.67 3.21 -5.07
CA ALA A 179 5.71 4.10 -3.92
C ALA A 179 4.42 4.92 -3.80
N PHE A 180 3.92 5.43 -4.94
CA PHE A 180 2.64 6.13 -4.96
C PHE A 180 1.48 5.20 -4.55
N SER A 181 1.41 4.00 -5.11
CA SER A 181 0.35 3.04 -4.78
C SER A 181 0.30 2.73 -3.29
N ALA A 182 1.46 2.43 -2.69
CA ALA A 182 1.56 2.15 -1.26
C ALA A 182 1.22 3.39 -0.41
N GLU A 183 1.78 4.53 -0.76
CA GLU A 183 1.59 5.78 -0.04
C GLU A 183 0.14 6.25 -0.05
N TYR A 184 -0.53 6.16 -1.20
CA TYR A 184 -1.94 6.55 -1.33
C TYR A 184 -2.84 5.73 -0.41
N MET A 185 -2.78 4.41 -0.50
CA MET A 185 -3.60 3.56 0.35
C MET A 185 -3.38 3.84 1.84
N TYR A 186 -2.12 3.94 2.27
CA TYR A 186 -1.81 4.16 3.68
C TYR A 186 -2.10 5.58 4.16
N GLY A 187 -2.13 6.56 3.28
CA GLY A 187 -2.69 7.88 3.56
C GLY A 187 -4.20 7.83 3.86
N VAL A 188 -4.95 7.02 3.09
CA VAL A 188 -6.38 6.77 3.31
C VAL A 188 -6.60 5.98 4.61
N ILE A 189 -5.78 4.95 4.89
CA ILE A 189 -5.82 4.19 6.16
C ILE A 189 -5.46 5.09 7.34
N ARG A 190 -4.46 5.96 7.21
CA ARG A 190 -4.11 6.92 8.28
C ARG A 190 -5.26 7.87 8.59
N ALA A 191 -5.94 8.44 7.59
CA ALA A 191 -7.12 9.27 7.80
C ALA A 191 -8.24 8.52 8.54
N CYS A 192 -8.45 7.25 8.21
CA CYS A 192 -9.37 6.38 8.95
C CYS A 192 -8.91 6.18 10.40
N TYR A 193 -7.63 5.90 10.62
CA TYR A 193 -7.06 5.69 11.95
C TYR A 193 -7.11 6.95 12.84
N GLU A 194 -7.06 8.14 12.23
CA GLU A 194 -7.28 9.42 12.89
C GLU A 194 -8.76 9.66 13.28
N GLY A 195 -9.70 8.85 12.81
CA GLY A 195 -11.13 9.05 13.05
C GLY A 195 -11.80 9.99 12.05
N TRP A 196 -11.18 10.26 10.88
CA TRP A 196 -11.66 11.27 9.92
C TRP A 196 -12.44 10.68 8.74
N THR A 197 -12.87 9.44 8.82
CA THR A 197 -13.75 8.82 7.81
C THR A 197 -15.22 9.03 8.20
N SER A 198 -15.74 10.22 7.89
CA SER A 198 -17.05 10.70 8.37
C SER A 198 -18.23 9.79 8.01
N TYR A 199 -18.21 9.15 6.85
CA TYR A 199 -19.31 8.27 6.44
C TYR A 199 -19.45 7.00 7.28
N LEU A 200 -18.42 6.64 8.07
CA LEU A 200 -18.49 5.51 9.00
C LEU A 200 -19.14 5.86 10.34
N VAL A 201 -19.21 7.16 10.66
CA VAL A 201 -19.80 7.61 11.92
C VAL A 201 -21.30 7.24 11.97
N GLY A 202 -21.69 6.58 13.06
CA GLY A 202 -23.07 6.15 13.25
C GLY A 202 -23.50 4.90 12.46
N ARG A 203 -22.63 4.32 11.64
CA ARG A 203 -22.90 3.03 11.00
C ARG A 203 -22.67 1.89 11.98
N PRO A 204 -23.64 0.95 12.12
CA PRO A 204 -23.46 -0.17 13.02
C PRO A 204 -22.43 -1.16 12.46
N PRO A 205 -21.49 -1.64 13.28
CA PRO A 205 -20.63 -2.77 12.94
C PRO A 205 -21.39 -4.10 13.06
N SER A 206 -20.74 -5.18 12.67
CA SER A 206 -21.22 -6.54 13.02
C SER A 206 -21.27 -6.72 14.55
N PRO A 207 -22.17 -7.59 15.07
CA PRO A 207 -22.29 -7.86 16.50
C PRO A 207 -20.94 -8.29 17.12
N GLY A 208 -20.62 -7.70 18.28
CA GLY A 208 -19.37 -7.97 18.99
C GLY A 208 -18.17 -7.09 18.61
N TYR A 209 -18.34 -6.20 17.63
CA TYR A 209 -17.30 -5.23 17.24
C TYR A 209 -17.64 -3.81 17.71
N PRO A 210 -16.63 -2.96 17.98
CA PRO A 210 -16.86 -1.57 18.39
C PRO A 210 -17.38 -0.72 17.21
N SER A 211 -18.12 0.33 17.52
CA SER A 211 -18.42 1.39 16.55
C SER A 211 -17.14 2.10 16.09
N TYR A 212 -17.20 2.75 14.90
CA TYR A 212 -16.06 3.47 14.36
C TYR A 212 -15.52 4.53 15.33
N HIS A 213 -14.20 4.47 15.57
CA HIS A 213 -13.46 5.40 16.43
C HIS A 213 -12.00 5.49 15.97
N ALA A 214 -11.32 6.55 16.37
CA ALA A 214 -9.89 6.71 16.13
C ALA A 214 -9.07 5.64 16.90
N GLY A 215 -7.95 5.23 16.32
CA GLY A 215 -7.00 4.32 16.97
C GLY A 215 -7.21 2.83 16.67
N ASP A 216 -8.24 2.46 15.91
CA ASP A 216 -8.44 1.07 15.49
C ASP A 216 -7.87 0.81 14.09
N ILE A 217 -6.60 0.43 14.02
CA ILE A 217 -5.93 0.15 12.75
C ILE A 217 -6.54 -1.04 12.01
N TRP A 218 -6.95 -2.09 12.75
CA TRP A 218 -7.50 -3.27 12.10
C TRP A 218 -8.87 -3.01 11.48
N GLY A 219 -9.70 -2.20 12.14
CA GLY A 219 -10.94 -1.74 11.54
C GLY A 219 -10.69 -0.93 10.25
N CYS A 220 -9.63 -0.10 10.22
CA CYS A 220 -9.25 0.66 9.03
C CYS A 220 -8.70 -0.20 7.89
N VAL A 221 -7.92 -1.24 8.20
CA VAL A 221 -7.48 -2.28 7.25
C VAL A 221 -8.69 -2.99 6.63
N GLY A 222 -9.64 -3.45 7.46
CA GLY A 222 -10.85 -4.10 6.95
C GLY A 222 -11.74 -3.17 6.12
N ARG A 223 -11.85 -1.91 6.52
CA ARG A 223 -12.58 -0.87 5.77
C ARG A 223 -11.98 -0.63 4.38
N TRP A 224 -10.68 -0.73 4.20
CA TRP A 224 -10.07 -0.61 2.88
C TRP A 224 -10.68 -1.60 1.90
N PHE A 225 -10.78 -2.86 2.29
CA PHE A 225 -11.31 -3.93 1.45
C PHE A 225 -12.82 -3.79 1.18
N SER A 226 -13.64 -3.63 2.23
CA SER A 226 -15.10 -3.72 2.11
C SER A 226 -15.81 -2.37 1.94
N GLY A 227 -15.14 -1.26 2.22
CA GLY A 227 -15.75 0.07 2.32
C GLY A 227 -16.61 0.26 3.57
N SER A 228 -16.74 -0.75 4.43
CA SER A 228 -17.59 -0.76 5.62
C SER A 228 -16.80 -1.04 6.89
N TRP A 229 -17.36 -0.67 8.05
CA TRP A 229 -16.71 -0.87 9.34
C TRP A 229 -17.16 -2.21 9.95
N TYR A 230 -16.20 -3.14 10.06
CA TYR A 230 -16.43 -4.48 10.61
C TYR A 230 -17.69 -5.18 10.07
N ASP A 231 -17.97 -5.08 8.78
CA ASP A 231 -18.87 -6.03 8.13
C ASP A 231 -18.17 -7.39 7.93
N GLN A 232 -18.89 -8.41 7.47
CA GLN A 232 -18.31 -9.74 7.32
C GLN A 232 -17.11 -9.75 6.35
N GLY A 233 -17.17 -8.97 5.25
CA GLY A 233 -16.07 -8.85 4.31
C GLY A 233 -14.82 -8.24 4.94
N ALA A 234 -14.99 -7.15 5.72
CA ALA A 234 -13.90 -6.54 6.50
C ALA A 234 -13.28 -7.52 7.49
N ILE A 235 -14.12 -8.26 8.23
CA ILE A 235 -13.67 -9.23 9.25
C ILE A 235 -12.84 -10.35 8.62
N ASP A 236 -13.29 -10.93 7.52
CA ASP A 236 -12.59 -12.01 6.83
C ASP A 236 -11.27 -11.53 6.22
N TYR A 237 -11.27 -10.31 5.64
CA TYR A 237 -10.06 -9.66 5.14
C TYR A 237 -9.04 -9.41 6.26
N ILE A 238 -9.46 -8.82 7.39
CA ILE A 238 -8.61 -8.60 8.57
C ILE A 238 -7.99 -9.91 9.04
N LYS A 239 -8.76 -11.00 9.07
CA LYS A 239 -8.26 -12.32 9.46
C LYS A 239 -7.14 -12.80 8.54
N THR A 240 -7.30 -12.60 7.23
CA THR A 240 -6.28 -12.97 6.23
C THR A 240 -5.01 -12.14 6.40
N VAL A 241 -5.12 -10.80 6.50
CA VAL A 241 -3.96 -9.92 6.73
C VAL A 241 -3.24 -10.27 8.04
N LYS A 242 -4.00 -10.52 9.12
CA LYS A 242 -3.41 -10.94 10.41
C LYS A 242 -2.68 -12.27 10.32
N ALA A 243 -3.14 -13.21 9.49
CA ALA A 243 -2.44 -14.47 9.27
C ALA A 243 -1.08 -14.24 8.58
N HIS A 244 -1.04 -13.43 7.52
CA HIS A 244 0.22 -13.04 6.86
C HIS A 244 1.14 -12.26 7.80
N TYR A 245 0.59 -11.35 8.62
CA TYR A 245 1.32 -10.60 9.63
C TYR A 245 1.99 -11.51 10.67
N ALA A 246 1.22 -12.48 11.22
CA ALA A 246 1.72 -13.38 12.25
C ALA A 246 2.76 -14.39 11.72
N ASN A 247 2.61 -14.78 10.46
CA ASN A 247 3.49 -15.76 9.80
C ASN A 247 4.70 -15.11 9.12
N GLU A 248 4.73 -13.77 8.99
CA GLU A 248 5.75 -13.01 8.24
C GLU A 248 6.00 -13.64 6.86
N ASP A 249 4.91 -13.87 6.09
CA ASP A 249 4.94 -14.69 4.86
C ASP A 249 5.94 -14.18 3.83
N TRP A 250 6.27 -12.89 3.83
CA TRP A 250 7.31 -12.28 2.98
C TRP A 250 8.74 -12.73 3.30
N LEU A 251 8.98 -13.39 4.46
CA LEU A 251 10.28 -13.92 4.84
C LEU A 251 10.44 -15.40 4.51
N LYS A 252 9.40 -16.04 4.00
CA LYS A 252 9.44 -17.47 3.68
C LYS A 252 10.27 -17.75 2.43
N ALA A 253 10.88 -18.90 2.40
CA ALA A 253 11.58 -19.37 1.22
C ALA A 253 10.62 -19.49 0.03
N GLY A 254 10.99 -18.86 -1.10
CA GLY A 254 10.18 -18.85 -2.33
C GLY A 254 9.11 -17.76 -2.37
N PHE A 255 9.11 -16.84 -1.39
CA PHE A 255 8.29 -15.65 -1.50
C PHE A 255 8.62 -14.80 -2.70
#